data_54143d84f2baf81de0f92075e9507b44
#
_entry.id   54143d84f2baf81de0f92075e9507b44
#
_cell.length_a   1.000
_cell.length_b   1.000
_cell.length_c   1.000
_cell.angle_alpha   90.00
_cell.angle_beta   90.00
_cell.angle_gamma   90.00
#
_symmetry.space_group_name_H-M   'P 1'
#
loop_
_entity.id
_entity.type
_entity.pdbx_description
1 polymer ?
#
loop_
_entity_poly.entity_id
_entity_poly.type
_entity_poly.pdbx_seq_one_letter_code
_entity_poly.pdbx_strand_id
1 'polypeptide(L)'
;LGPVAGIVMQIVKILIKLILKPTSTGFVGEFANVVMSCALILPAGFIYRFKKSKNGALAGMAVGTVLMAVAGVVMNALVMIPFYSNFMPIETIIKAGAAVNPAVSSVWTLAIFCVGPFNLVKGTLTSVITAVIYKRISVLIHGASHGTSGSYGVKKAV
;
A
#
# COMPACT_ATOMS: atom_id res chain seq x y z
N LEU A 1 11.39 3.45 11.92
CA LEU A 1 10.50 4.46 11.32
C LEU A 1 9.06 4.00 11.54
N GLY A 2 8.23 4.85 12.16
CA GLY A 2 6.84 4.50 12.50
C GLY A 2 5.85 4.72 11.34
N PRO A 3 4.52 4.50 11.58
CA PRO A 3 3.49 4.66 10.55
C PRO A 3 3.45 6.08 9.94
N VAL A 4 3.84 7.10 10.71
CA VAL A 4 3.95 8.49 10.24
C VAL A 4 4.97 8.62 9.10
N ALA A 5 6.12 7.97 9.20
CA ALA A 5 7.11 7.99 8.12
C ALA A 5 6.58 7.35 6.82
N GLY A 6 5.73 6.32 6.93
CA GLY A 6 5.07 5.70 5.77
C GLY A 6 4.11 6.68 5.07
N ILE A 7 3.36 7.47 5.84
CA ILE A 7 2.47 8.50 5.28
C ILE A 7 3.29 9.59 4.58
N VAL A 8 4.35 10.08 5.23
CA VAL A 8 5.23 11.11 4.64
C VAL A 8 5.84 10.62 3.33
N MET A 9 6.36 9.39 3.29
CA MET A 9 6.89 8.78 2.05
C MET A 9 5.82 8.69 0.96
N GLN A 10 4.58 8.39 1.30
CA GLN A 10 3.48 8.31 0.33
C GLN A 10 3.14 9.69 -0.24
N ILE A 11 3.14 10.74 0.59
CA ILE A 11 2.93 12.12 0.14
C ILE A 11 4.07 12.54 -0.81
N VAL A 12 5.32 12.32 -0.42
CA VAL A 12 6.50 12.64 -1.26
C VAL A 12 6.44 11.91 -2.60
N LYS A 13 6.08 10.62 -2.60
CA LYS A 13 5.90 9.82 -3.83
C LYS A 13 4.87 10.45 -4.78
N ILE A 14 3.75 10.94 -4.23
CA ILE A 14 2.70 11.56 -5.05
C ILE A 14 3.15 12.90 -5.60
N LEU A 15 3.83 13.72 -4.81
CA LEU A 15 4.40 14.98 -5.28
C LEU A 15 5.39 14.76 -6.42
N ILE A 16 6.31 13.80 -6.28
CA ILE A 16 7.25 13.44 -7.34
C ILE A 16 6.51 12.96 -8.59
N LYS A 17 5.49 12.10 -8.42
CA LYS A 17 4.66 11.62 -9.53
C LYS A 17 3.99 12.76 -10.28
N LEU A 18 3.42 13.75 -9.57
CA LEU A 18 2.75 14.90 -10.17
C LEU A 18 3.70 15.79 -10.97
N ILE A 19 4.96 15.92 -10.51
CA ILE A 19 6.00 16.67 -11.23
C ILE A 19 6.41 15.94 -12.51
N LEU A 20 6.59 14.61 -12.45
CA LEU A 20 7.06 13.80 -13.57
C LEU A 20 5.97 13.52 -14.60
N LYS A 21 4.72 13.38 -14.16
CA LYS A 21 3.59 13.06 -15.02
C LYS A 21 2.35 13.81 -14.53
N PRO A 22 1.88 14.83 -15.27
CA PRO A 22 0.65 15.54 -14.94
C PRO A 22 -0.52 14.57 -14.81
N THR A 23 -1.41 14.83 -13.86
CA THR A 23 -2.57 13.98 -13.63
C THR A 23 -3.57 14.10 -14.77
N SER A 24 -4.00 12.96 -15.32
CA SER A 24 -5.10 12.87 -16.29
C SER A 24 -6.47 12.76 -15.61
N THR A 25 -6.49 12.58 -14.28
CA THR A 25 -7.71 12.31 -13.49
C THR A 25 -8.06 13.45 -12.52
N GLY A 26 -7.57 14.67 -12.76
CA GLY A 26 -7.89 15.84 -11.93
C GLY A 26 -7.61 15.64 -10.42
N PHE A 27 -6.52 14.97 -10.05
CA PHE A 27 -6.12 14.62 -8.68
C PHE A 27 -6.99 13.57 -7.96
N VAL A 28 -8.14 13.17 -8.49
CA VAL A 28 -9.03 12.20 -7.84
C VAL A 28 -8.38 10.82 -7.74
N GLY A 29 -7.67 10.39 -8.79
CA GLY A 29 -6.91 9.14 -8.79
C GLY A 29 -5.76 9.14 -7.79
N GLU A 30 -5.07 10.26 -7.63
CA GLU A 30 -4.01 10.44 -6.65
C GLU A 30 -4.57 10.38 -5.22
N PHE A 31 -5.67 11.07 -4.97
CA PHE A 31 -6.35 11.04 -3.67
C PHE A 31 -6.81 9.62 -3.30
N ALA A 32 -7.47 8.91 -4.21
CA ALA A 32 -7.85 7.52 -4.00
C ALA A 32 -6.62 6.63 -3.69
N ASN A 33 -5.51 6.85 -4.37
CA ASN A 33 -4.27 6.11 -4.15
C ASN A 33 -3.64 6.40 -2.77
N VAL A 34 -3.73 7.65 -2.27
CA VAL A 34 -3.33 8.00 -0.89
C VAL A 34 -4.18 7.22 0.11
N VAL A 35 -5.50 7.29 -0.01
CA VAL A 35 -6.44 6.63 0.92
C VAL A 35 -6.18 5.12 0.97
N MET A 36 -6.06 4.46 -0.19
CA MET A 36 -5.78 3.03 -0.27
C MET A 36 -4.40 2.68 0.32
N SER A 37 -3.39 3.51 0.08
CA SER A 37 -2.05 3.28 0.64
C SER A 37 -2.03 3.49 2.15
N CYS A 38 -2.73 4.50 2.67
CA CYS A 38 -2.89 4.71 4.11
C CYS A 38 -3.63 3.53 4.77
N ALA A 39 -4.67 2.99 4.11
CA ALA A 39 -5.40 1.82 4.58
C ALA A 39 -4.51 0.57 4.69
N LEU A 40 -3.44 0.46 3.89
CA LEU A 40 -2.43 -0.59 4.01
C LEU A 40 -1.41 -0.27 5.11
N ILE A 41 -0.84 0.95 5.09
CA ILE A 41 0.31 1.34 5.91
C ILE A 41 -0.06 1.50 7.39
N LEU A 42 -1.22 2.11 7.69
CA LEU A 42 -1.62 2.39 9.06
C LEU A 42 -1.79 1.12 9.91
N PRO A 43 -2.62 0.13 9.51
CA PRO A 43 -2.79 -1.09 10.28
C PRO A 43 -1.49 -1.89 10.38
N ALA A 44 -0.73 -1.98 9.28
CA ALA A 44 0.55 -2.66 9.27
C ALA A 44 1.53 -2.01 10.26
N GLY A 45 1.62 -0.69 10.27
CA GLY A 45 2.48 0.06 11.19
C GLY A 45 2.03 -0.01 12.64
N PHE A 46 0.73 0.06 12.92
CA PHE A 46 0.19 -0.06 14.28
C PHE A 46 0.42 -1.46 14.85
N ILE A 47 0.05 -2.51 14.12
CA ILE A 47 0.22 -3.89 14.59
C ILE A 47 1.71 -4.19 14.83
N TYR A 48 2.59 -3.74 13.94
CA TYR A 48 4.03 -3.90 14.12
C TYR A 48 4.57 -3.12 15.34
N ARG A 49 3.99 -1.96 15.67
CA ARG A 49 4.38 -1.19 16.85
C ARG A 49 4.09 -1.92 18.16
N PHE A 50 2.96 -2.65 18.21
CA PHE A 50 2.57 -3.44 19.39
C PHE A 50 3.28 -4.80 19.43
N LYS A 51 3.47 -5.45 18.29
CA LYS A 51 4.16 -6.74 18.18
C LYS A 51 5.38 -6.60 17.27
N LYS A 52 6.52 -6.21 17.85
CA LYS A 52 7.81 -6.09 17.14
C LYS A 52 8.40 -7.47 16.81
N SER A 53 7.66 -8.30 16.10
CA SER A 53 8.05 -9.65 15.66
C SER A 53 7.78 -9.82 14.17
N LYS A 54 8.44 -10.82 13.56
CA LYS A 54 8.20 -11.19 12.15
C LYS A 54 6.72 -11.53 11.91
N ASN A 55 6.11 -12.28 12.83
CA ASN A 55 4.70 -12.65 12.76
C ASN A 55 3.78 -11.43 12.93
N GLY A 56 4.16 -10.46 13.78
CA GLY A 56 3.42 -9.20 13.92
C GLY A 56 3.46 -8.37 12.64
N ALA A 57 4.61 -8.30 11.96
CA ALA A 57 4.73 -7.64 10.67
C ALA A 57 3.86 -8.31 9.60
N LEU A 58 3.89 -9.64 9.52
CA LEU A 58 3.10 -10.41 8.55
C LEU A 58 1.59 -10.23 8.78
N ALA A 59 1.15 -10.35 10.04
CA ALA A 59 -0.25 -10.13 10.42
C ALA A 59 -0.70 -8.69 10.10
N GLY A 60 0.15 -7.71 10.39
CA GLY A 60 -0.12 -6.31 10.07
C GLY A 60 -0.28 -6.06 8.57
N MET A 61 0.58 -6.66 7.75
CA MET A 61 0.48 -6.58 6.28
C MET A 61 -0.77 -7.29 5.75
N ALA A 62 -1.16 -8.44 6.31
CA ALA A 62 -2.37 -9.16 5.92
C ALA A 62 -3.62 -8.33 6.22
N VAL A 63 -3.75 -7.81 7.44
CA VAL A 63 -4.87 -6.93 7.83
C VAL A 63 -4.88 -5.66 6.96
N GLY A 64 -3.71 -5.03 6.75
CA GLY A 64 -3.59 -3.86 5.89
C GLY A 64 -4.01 -4.13 4.44
N THR A 65 -3.68 -5.31 3.89
CA THR A 65 -4.10 -5.72 2.54
C THR A 65 -5.61 -5.84 2.42
N VAL A 66 -6.28 -6.45 3.40
CA VAL A 66 -7.75 -6.55 3.41
C VAL A 66 -8.38 -5.16 3.51
N LEU A 67 -7.90 -4.32 4.44
CA LEU A 67 -8.42 -2.95 4.58
C LEU A 67 -8.16 -2.09 3.33
N MET A 68 -7.02 -2.26 2.67
CA MET A 68 -6.75 -1.63 1.38
C MET A 68 -7.75 -2.07 0.30
N ALA A 69 -8.10 -3.36 0.25
CA ALA A 69 -9.08 -3.86 -0.72
C ALA A 69 -10.47 -3.28 -0.46
N VAL A 70 -10.91 -3.24 0.81
CA VAL A 70 -12.19 -2.63 1.21
C VAL A 70 -12.20 -1.13 0.88
N ALA A 71 -11.15 -0.40 1.27
CA ALA A 71 -11.01 1.02 0.94
C ALA A 71 -11.01 1.25 -0.58
N GLY A 72 -10.38 0.36 -1.35
CA GLY A 72 -10.37 0.40 -2.81
C GLY A 72 -11.77 0.24 -3.41
N VAL A 73 -12.56 -0.71 -2.92
CA VAL A 73 -13.95 -0.91 -3.35
C VAL A 73 -14.78 0.34 -3.06
N VAL A 74 -14.73 0.85 -1.83
CA VAL A 74 -15.49 2.04 -1.41
C VAL A 74 -15.08 3.27 -2.21
N MET A 75 -13.79 3.54 -2.32
CA MET A 75 -13.27 4.70 -3.06
C MET A 75 -13.61 4.64 -4.54
N ASN A 76 -13.55 3.45 -5.16
CA ASN A 76 -13.94 3.32 -6.56
C ASN A 76 -15.45 3.49 -6.75
N ALA A 77 -16.28 2.88 -5.90
CA ALA A 77 -17.73 2.95 -6.02
C ALA A 77 -18.28 4.37 -5.78
N LEU A 78 -17.74 5.08 -4.77
CA LEU A 78 -18.28 6.38 -4.33
C LEU A 78 -17.58 7.59 -4.96
N VAL A 79 -16.33 7.46 -5.39
CA VAL A 79 -15.54 8.60 -5.86
C VAL A 79 -15.09 8.41 -7.31
N MET A 80 -14.39 7.31 -7.63
CA MET A 80 -13.77 7.14 -8.95
C MET A 80 -14.80 6.93 -10.05
N ILE A 81 -15.75 6.01 -9.87
CA ILE A 81 -16.75 5.70 -10.90
C ILE A 81 -17.69 6.88 -11.13
N PRO A 82 -18.25 7.56 -10.11
CA PRO A 82 -19.00 8.80 -10.31
C PRO A 82 -18.19 9.91 -10.96
N PHE A 83 -16.91 10.03 -10.67
CA PHE A 83 -16.03 11.00 -11.33
C PHE A 83 -15.88 10.69 -12.82
N TYR A 84 -15.61 9.42 -13.17
CA TYR A 84 -15.49 8.99 -14.56
C TYR A 84 -16.81 9.10 -15.35
N SER A 85 -17.96 9.04 -14.66
CA SER A 85 -19.27 9.19 -15.31
C SER A 85 -19.49 10.58 -15.93
N ASN A 86 -18.70 11.58 -15.51
CA ASN A 86 -18.71 12.91 -16.13
C ASN A 86 -18.03 12.91 -17.53
N PHE A 87 -17.22 11.92 -17.84
CA PHE A 87 -16.47 11.84 -19.10
C PHE A 87 -17.01 10.76 -20.02
N MET A 88 -17.66 9.74 -19.48
CA MET A 88 -18.26 8.65 -20.26
C MET A 88 -19.50 8.06 -19.55
N PRO A 89 -20.49 7.55 -20.29
CA PRO A 89 -21.69 6.94 -19.71
C PRO A 89 -21.34 5.80 -18.74
N ILE A 90 -21.98 5.76 -17.58
CA ILE A 90 -21.80 4.69 -16.57
C ILE A 90 -22.02 3.31 -17.18
N GLU A 91 -22.98 3.20 -18.09
CA GLU A 91 -23.29 1.94 -18.79
C GLU A 91 -22.08 1.39 -19.56
N THR A 92 -21.29 2.28 -20.17
CA THR A 92 -20.05 1.88 -20.86
C THR A 92 -19.01 1.32 -19.90
N ILE A 93 -18.89 1.92 -18.70
CA ILE A 93 -17.99 1.45 -17.66
C ILE A 93 -18.44 0.08 -17.14
N ILE A 94 -19.74 -0.09 -16.89
CA ILE A 94 -20.32 -1.37 -16.45
C ILE A 94 -20.17 -2.45 -17.52
N LYS A 95 -20.43 -2.13 -18.80
CA LYS A 95 -20.25 -3.06 -19.93
C LYS A 95 -18.79 -3.52 -20.07
N ALA A 96 -17.82 -2.62 -19.87
CA ALA A 96 -16.41 -2.98 -19.89
C ALA A 96 -16.07 -3.93 -18.73
N GLY A 97 -16.65 -3.72 -17.54
CA GLY A 97 -16.50 -4.64 -16.41
C GLY A 97 -17.20 -5.99 -16.64
N ALA A 98 -18.39 -5.98 -17.23
CA ALA A 98 -19.14 -7.20 -17.57
C ALA A 98 -18.42 -8.06 -18.61
N ALA A 99 -17.64 -7.46 -19.49
CA ALA A 99 -16.79 -8.19 -20.45
C ALA A 99 -15.69 -9.00 -19.74
N VAL A 100 -15.24 -8.56 -18.55
CA VAL A 100 -14.23 -9.27 -17.73
C VAL A 100 -14.90 -10.26 -16.80
N ASN A 101 -16.04 -9.88 -16.21
CA ASN A 101 -16.79 -10.74 -15.27
C ASN A 101 -18.30 -10.56 -15.48
N PRO A 102 -19.02 -11.59 -15.97
CA PRO A 102 -20.46 -11.51 -16.21
C PRO A 102 -21.34 -11.18 -14.99
N ALA A 103 -20.80 -11.33 -13.78
CA ALA A 103 -21.50 -10.97 -12.54
C ALA A 103 -21.57 -9.44 -12.32
N VAL A 104 -20.92 -8.64 -13.16
CA VAL A 104 -20.93 -7.17 -13.09
C VAL A 104 -22.20 -6.65 -13.76
N SER A 105 -23.13 -6.17 -12.92
CA SER A 105 -24.39 -5.56 -13.36
C SER A 105 -24.60 -4.13 -12.85
N SER A 106 -23.78 -3.69 -11.89
CA SER A 106 -23.90 -2.38 -11.26
C SER A 106 -22.54 -1.82 -10.86
N VAL A 107 -22.49 -0.55 -10.45
CA VAL A 107 -21.30 0.11 -9.93
C VAL A 107 -20.69 -0.65 -8.73
N TRP A 108 -21.53 -1.14 -7.83
CA TRP A 108 -21.08 -1.89 -6.66
C TRP A 108 -20.53 -3.26 -7.02
N THR A 109 -21.21 -3.98 -7.93
CA THR A 109 -20.71 -5.29 -8.40
C THR A 109 -19.40 -5.13 -9.18
N LEU A 110 -19.26 -4.06 -9.98
CA LEU A 110 -17.99 -3.71 -10.64
C LEU A 110 -16.87 -3.48 -9.61
N ALA A 111 -17.15 -2.67 -8.59
CA ALA A 111 -16.15 -2.38 -7.56
C ALA A 111 -15.78 -3.64 -6.76
N ILE A 112 -16.74 -4.48 -6.39
CA ILE A 112 -16.49 -5.70 -5.61
C ILE A 112 -15.75 -6.76 -6.45
N PHE A 113 -16.22 -7.05 -7.65
CA PHE A 113 -15.71 -8.18 -8.45
C PHE A 113 -14.48 -7.85 -9.30
N CYS A 114 -14.26 -6.59 -9.65
CA CYS A 114 -13.09 -6.18 -10.43
C CYS A 114 -12.06 -5.45 -9.56
N VAL A 115 -12.48 -4.42 -8.80
CA VAL A 115 -11.53 -3.60 -8.02
C VAL A 115 -11.09 -4.30 -6.74
N GLY A 116 -11.98 -5.03 -6.07
CA GLY A 116 -11.65 -5.79 -4.85
C GLY A 116 -10.50 -6.78 -5.05
N PRO A 117 -10.65 -7.77 -5.94
CA PRO A 117 -9.59 -8.73 -6.24
C PRO A 117 -8.30 -8.09 -6.73
N PHE A 118 -8.40 -7.05 -7.57
CA PHE A 118 -7.23 -6.30 -8.04
C PHE A 118 -6.45 -5.68 -6.87
N ASN A 119 -7.13 -5.05 -5.92
CA ASN A 119 -6.47 -4.46 -4.75
C ASN A 119 -5.94 -5.51 -3.78
N LEU A 120 -6.58 -6.67 -3.65
CA LEU A 120 -6.04 -7.81 -2.90
C LEU A 120 -4.73 -8.30 -3.50
N VAL A 121 -4.68 -8.51 -4.81
CA VAL A 121 -3.44 -8.91 -5.51
C VAL A 121 -2.35 -7.86 -5.36
N LYS A 122 -2.68 -6.59 -5.60
CA LYS A 122 -1.77 -5.45 -5.44
C LYS A 122 -1.22 -5.35 -4.00
N GLY A 123 -2.08 -5.46 -3.00
CA GLY A 123 -1.71 -5.39 -1.59
C GLY A 123 -0.85 -6.59 -1.17
N THR A 124 -1.20 -7.79 -1.62
CA THR A 124 -0.43 -9.02 -1.37
C THR A 124 0.97 -8.92 -1.99
N LEU A 125 1.06 -8.51 -3.25
CA LEU A 125 2.33 -8.33 -3.95
C LEU A 125 3.21 -7.29 -3.23
N THR A 126 2.63 -6.15 -2.85
CA THR A 126 3.33 -5.11 -2.07
C THR A 126 3.83 -5.66 -0.73
N SER A 127 3.00 -6.43 -0.04
CA SER A 127 3.34 -7.05 1.25
C SER A 127 4.47 -8.07 1.11
N VAL A 128 4.45 -8.92 0.08
CA VAL A 128 5.51 -9.90 -0.21
C VAL A 128 6.83 -9.18 -0.51
N ILE A 129 6.82 -8.19 -1.39
CA ILE A 129 8.02 -7.40 -1.74
C ILE A 129 8.57 -6.72 -0.48
N THR A 130 7.71 -6.12 0.34
CA THR A 130 8.10 -5.46 1.60
C THR A 130 8.74 -6.48 2.57
N ALA A 131 8.17 -7.67 2.71
CA ALA A 131 8.71 -8.72 3.57
C ALA A 131 10.10 -9.22 3.10
N VAL A 132 10.28 -9.39 1.79
CA VAL A 132 11.56 -9.78 1.18
C VAL A 132 12.63 -8.71 1.41
N ILE A 133 12.29 -7.44 1.12
CA ILE A 133 13.20 -6.30 1.32
C ILE A 133 13.55 -6.16 2.80
N TYR A 134 12.57 -6.26 3.70
CA TYR A 134 12.80 -6.18 5.14
C TYR A 134 13.76 -7.27 5.63
N LYS A 135 13.62 -8.51 5.14
CA LYS A 135 14.54 -9.60 5.47
C LYS A 135 15.98 -9.29 5.04
N ARG A 136 16.17 -8.74 3.84
CA ARG A 136 17.50 -8.36 3.32
C ARG A 136 18.12 -7.21 4.11
N ILE A 137 17.36 -6.16 4.36
CA ILE A 137 17.85 -4.97 5.09
C ILE A 137 18.12 -5.31 6.56
N SER A 138 17.31 -6.14 7.21
CA SER A 138 17.52 -6.58 8.59
C SER A 138 18.87 -7.29 8.76
N VAL A 139 19.27 -8.12 7.80
CA VAL A 139 20.58 -8.79 7.81
C VAL A 139 21.73 -7.79 7.70
N LEU A 140 21.59 -6.78 6.83
CA LEU A 140 22.61 -5.74 6.65
C LEU A 140 22.79 -4.86 7.91
N ILE A 141 21.69 -4.47 8.55
CA ILE A 141 21.73 -3.62 9.75
C ILE A 141 22.35 -4.38 10.94
N HIS A 142 22.00 -5.65 11.14
CA HIS A 142 22.55 -6.46 12.24
C HIS A 142 23.97 -6.95 11.94
N GLY A 143 24.34 -7.15 10.68
CA GLY A 143 25.71 -7.45 10.26
C GLY A 143 26.68 -6.28 10.50
N ALA A 144 26.22 -5.06 10.27
CA ALA A 144 27.05 -3.86 10.46
C ALA A 144 27.30 -3.54 11.96
N SER A 145 26.40 -3.94 12.88
CA SER A 145 26.57 -3.72 14.31
C SER A 145 27.59 -4.65 14.97
N HIS A 146 27.93 -5.79 14.37
CA HIS A 146 28.96 -6.69 14.86
C HIS A 146 30.38 -6.34 14.40
N GLY A 147 30.54 -5.44 13.45
CA GLY A 147 31.85 -5.03 12.90
C GLY A 147 32.58 -3.93 13.68
N THR A 148 31.93 -3.23 14.59
CA THR A 148 32.52 -2.05 15.30
C THR A 148 32.89 -2.29 16.76
N SER A 149 32.79 -3.51 17.28
CA SER A 149 33.12 -3.84 18.69
C SER A 149 34.48 -4.50 18.88
N GLY A 150 35.40 -4.34 17.94
CA GLY A 150 36.70 -5.00 17.97
C GLY A 150 37.90 -4.07 17.78
N SER A 151 38.05 -2.97 18.57
CA SER A 151 39.36 -2.35 18.73
C SER A 151 39.33 -1.18 19.72
N TYR A 152 39.22 -1.44 21.02
CA TYR A 152 39.81 -0.63 22.06
C TYR A 152 40.22 -1.52 23.22
N GLY A 153 41.20 -2.34 22.99
CA GLY A 153 42.00 -2.96 24.02
C GLY A 153 42.94 -1.90 24.63
N VAL A 154 42.47 -1.19 25.64
CA VAL A 154 43.36 -0.39 26.50
C VAL A 154 44.13 -1.37 27.37
N LYS A 155 45.42 -1.59 27.04
CA LYS A 155 46.41 -2.18 27.91
C LYS A 155 46.52 -1.32 29.16
N LYS A 156 46.05 -1.78 30.32
CA LYS A 156 46.55 -1.33 31.62
C LYS A 156 47.90 -2.00 31.84
N ALA A 157 48.97 -1.19 31.77
CA ALA A 157 50.26 -1.56 32.31
C ALA A 157 50.34 -1.03 33.75
N VAL A 158 50.70 -1.95 34.64
CA VAL A 158 51.36 -1.85 35.99
C VAL A 158 50.73 -0.87 36.94
#